data_c48e0cabef41caeae958ba7556192b99
#
_entry.id   c48e0cabef41caeae958ba7556192b99
#
_cell.length_a   1.000
_cell.length_b   1.000
_cell.length_c   1.000
_cell.angle_alpha   90.00
_cell.angle_beta   90.00
_cell.angle_gamma   90.00
#
_symmetry.space_group_name_H-M   'P 1'
#
loop_
_entity.id
_entity.type
_entity.pdbx_description
1 polymer ?
#
loop_
_entity_poly.entity_id
_entity_poly.type
_entity_poly.pdbx_seq_one_letter_code
_entity_poly.pdbx_strand_id
1 'polypeptide(L)'
;MFITKARKFLIGNPLHNSQHSHELLPKWKALALLSADALSSVAYATEEIIIPLTLSGVAFATTWSLPIALGVLTLMFLITLSYRQTIKTYPNGGGAYTVAKENLGVIPGLVAAAALMIDYIMTVAVSVSAGVENLVSAFPFLESVQVFTCVWIILLLMVLSLRGVKDSATIFSIPTYFFIFSLMSLIVVGLFNGPTDPKIHPHDVVMNNLPEIGMILMLRAFASGCTALTGIEAISNCIPLFKHPQSKNATRTMMTMMGILAILFAGITYLVNSYDVQHIQGATMISSLAKAVVGEGFAYYLIQISVF
;
A
#
# COMPACT_ATOMS: atom_id res chain seq x y z
N MET A 1 -28.38 -28.19 -11.64
CA MET A 1 -27.26 -28.30 -12.62
C MET A 1 -26.61 -26.94 -12.90
N PHE A 2 -27.35 -25.86 -13.18
CA PHE A 2 -26.80 -24.52 -13.42
C PHE A 2 -26.13 -23.93 -12.20
N ILE A 3 -26.75 -23.95 -11.00
CA ILE A 3 -26.22 -23.46 -9.73
C ILE A 3 -24.93 -24.18 -9.38
N THR A 4 -24.83 -25.48 -9.59
CA THR A 4 -23.62 -26.27 -9.30
C THR A 4 -22.47 -25.90 -10.26
N LYS A 5 -22.76 -25.63 -11.54
CA LYS A 5 -21.76 -25.14 -12.49
C LYS A 5 -21.31 -23.69 -12.18
N ALA A 6 -22.25 -22.82 -11.84
CA ALA A 6 -21.95 -21.45 -11.42
C ALA A 6 -21.10 -21.41 -10.13
N ARG A 7 -21.47 -22.22 -9.12
CA ARG A 7 -20.68 -22.37 -7.90
C ARG A 7 -19.26 -22.88 -8.19
N LYS A 8 -19.12 -23.87 -9.07
CA LYS A 8 -17.84 -24.45 -9.46
C LYS A 8 -16.97 -23.44 -10.23
N PHE A 9 -17.60 -22.60 -11.02
CA PHE A 9 -16.94 -21.51 -11.75
C PHE A 9 -16.52 -20.38 -10.82
N LEU A 10 -17.35 -19.97 -9.85
CA LEU A 10 -17.09 -18.84 -8.95
C LEU A 10 -16.14 -19.21 -7.80
N ILE A 11 -16.35 -20.37 -7.16
CA ILE A 11 -15.65 -20.75 -5.91
C ILE A 11 -14.58 -21.85 -6.16
N GLY A 12 -14.59 -22.51 -7.31
CA GLY A 12 -13.69 -23.64 -7.61
C GLY A 12 -14.19 -24.98 -7.07
N ASN A 13 -13.34 -25.99 -7.13
CA ASN A 13 -13.60 -27.32 -6.58
C ASN A 13 -13.15 -27.39 -5.12
N PRO A 14 -13.88 -28.06 -4.22
CA PRO A 14 -13.39 -28.32 -2.86
C PRO A 14 -12.09 -29.13 -2.93
N LEU A 15 -11.09 -28.68 -2.18
CA LEU A 15 -9.77 -29.33 -2.10
C LEU A 15 -9.81 -30.48 -1.11
N HIS A 16 -9.16 -31.58 -1.47
CA HIS A 16 -8.96 -32.72 -0.57
C HIS A 16 -7.84 -32.40 0.45
N ASN A 17 -7.96 -32.83 1.70
CA ASN A 17 -6.95 -32.57 2.75
C ASN A 17 -5.52 -33.02 2.36
N SER A 18 -5.39 -34.04 1.51
CA SER A 18 -4.10 -34.49 0.97
C SER A 18 -3.43 -33.52 -0.01
N GLN A 19 -4.16 -32.52 -0.50
CA GLN A 19 -3.66 -31.54 -1.49
C GLN A 19 -3.11 -30.27 -0.84
N HIS A 20 -3.09 -30.18 0.51
CA HIS A 20 -2.62 -29.00 1.23
C HIS A 20 -1.20 -28.57 0.86
N SER A 21 -0.31 -29.51 0.58
CA SER A 21 1.07 -29.23 0.14
C SER A 21 1.17 -28.57 -1.25
N HIS A 22 0.14 -28.74 -2.09
CA HIS A 22 0.06 -28.15 -3.43
C HIS A 22 -0.38 -26.68 -3.41
N GLU A 23 -0.93 -26.19 -2.29
CA GLU A 23 -1.40 -24.81 -2.13
C GLU A 23 -0.31 -23.86 -1.61
N LEU A 24 0.89 -24.36 -1.28
CA LEU A 24 1.99 -23.55 -0.79
C LEU A 24 2.51 -22.60 -1.86
N LEU A 25 2.68 -21.34 -1.48
CA LEU A 25 3.09 -20.25 -2.37
C LEU A 25 4.61 -20.14 -2.53
N PRO A 26 5.12 -20.02 -3.75
CA PRO A 26 6.48 -19.55 -3.98
C PRO A 26 6.59 -18.07 -3.61
N LYS A 27 7.81 -17.60 -3.29
CA LYS A 27 8.07 -16.23 -2.80
C LYS A 27 7.44 -15.13 -3.67
N TRP A 28 7.52 -15.23 -4.99
CA TRP A 28 6.99 -14.22 -5.89
C TRP A 28 5.46 -14.13 -5.86
N LYS A 29 4.73 -15.26 -5.76
CA LYS A 29 3.27 -15.24 -5.60
C LYS A 29 2.87 -14.78 -4.21
N ALA A 30 3.62 -15.20 -3.18
CA ALA A 30 3.41 -14.76 -1.81
C ALA A 30 3.67 -13.24 -1.68
N LEU A 31 4.70 -12.71 -2.33
CA LEU A 31 4.94 -11.27 -2.40
C LEU A 31 3.72 -10.56 -2.98
N ALA A 32 3.24 -10.98 -4.16
CA ALA A 32 2.12 -10.33 -4.82
C ALA A 32 0.81 -10.37 -4.01
N LEU A 33 0.50 -11.52 -3.39
CA LEU A 33 -0.75 -11.68 -2.63
C LEU A 33 -0.70 -11.00 -1.26
N LEU A 34 0.40 -11.21 -0.50
CA LEU A 34 0.49 -10.78 0.90
C LEU A 34 1.02 -9.35 1.06
N SER A 35 1.55 -8.75 0.00
CA SER A 35 1.99 -7.35 0.02
C SER A 35 1.11 -6.40 -0.76
N ALA A 36 0.02 -6.88 -1.36
CA ALA A 36 -0.89 -6.03 -2.11
C ALA A 36 -1.41 -4.86 -1.26
N ASP A 37 -1.79 -5.13 -0.02
CA ASP A 37 -2.21 -4.14 0.97
C ASP A 37 -1.11 -3.10 1.24
N ALA A 38 0.07 -3.55 1.68
CA ALA A 38 1.18 -2.65 1.99
C ALA A 38 1.64 -1.84 0.76
N LEU A 39 1.62 -2.43 -0.44
CA LEU A 39 2.01 -1.74 -1.67
C LEU A 39 0.97 -0.72 -2.14
N SER A 40 -0.33 -1.03 -2.02
CA SER A 40 -1.39 -0.10 -2.40
C SER A 40 -1.36 1.18 -1.56
N SER A 41 -0.97 1.08 -0.27
CA SER A 41 -0.91 2.24 0.62
C SER A 41 0.12 3.30 0.19
N VAL A 42 1.14 2.93 -0.59
CA VAL A 42 2.09 3.89 -1.17
C VAL A 42 1.39 4.89 -2.09
N ALA A 43 0.31 4.48 -2.75
CA ALA A 43 -0.41 5.32 -3.68
C ALA A 43 -1.02 6.57 -3.03
N TYR A 44 -1.39 6.48 -1.76
CA TYR A 44 -2.02 7.59 -1.04
C TYR A 44 -1.22 8.10 0.17
N ALA A 45 -0.19 7.37 0.63
CA ALA A 45 0.53 7.72 1.86
C ALA A 45 1.21 9.11 1.82
N THR A 46 1.76 9.52 0.67
CA THR A 46 2.32 10.87 0.52
C THR A 46 1.24 11.95 0.56
N GLU A 47 0.08 11.68 -0.03
CA GLU A 47 -1.08 12.55 0.01
C GLU A 47 -1.60 12.73 1.44
N GLU A 48 -1.68 11.64 2.20
CA GLU A 48 -2.07 11.62 3.62
C GLU A 48 -1.14 12.46 4.51
N ILE A 49 0.14 12.59 4.17
CA ILE A 49 1.05 13.52 4.86
C ILE A 49 0.70 14.98 4.54
N ILE A 50 0.39 15.26 3.28
CA ILE A 50 0.24 16.63 2.78
C ILE A 50 -1.12 17.21 3.13
N ILE A 51 -2.20 16.42 3.10
CA ILE A 51 -3.57 16.88 3.39
C ILE A 51 -3.67 17.64 4.73
N PRO A 52 -3.23 17.11 5.89
CA PRO A 52 -3.32 17.84 7.15
C PRO A 52 -2.57 19.17 7.13
N LEU A 53 -1.44 19.23 6.45
CA LEU A 53 -0.61 20.43 6.34
C LEU A 53 -1.31 21.49 5.48
N THR A 54 -1.85 21.09 4.34
CA THR A 54 -2.57 21.98 3.40
C THR A 54 -3.85 22.52 4.02
N LEU A 55 -4.65 21.66 4.66
CA LEU A 55 -5.91 22.06 5.33
C LEU A 55 -5.67 23.04 6.50
N SER A 56 -4.49 22.99 7.11
CA SER A 56 -4.09 23.93 8.18
C SER A 56 -3.50 25.24 7.65
N GLY A 57 -3.52 25.46 6.34
CA GLY A 57 -3.02 26.69 5.71
C GLY A 57 -1.48 26.82 5.73
N VAL A 58 -0.76 25.71 5.88
CA VAL A 58 0.70 25.73 5.88
C VAL A 58 1.21 25.99 4.46
N ALA A 59 1.83 27.16 4.28
CA ALA A 59 2.57 27.44 3.05
C ALA A 59 3.72 26.41 2.92
N PHE A 60 3.96 25.93 1.69
CA PHE A 60 5.00 24.93 1.41
C PHE A 60 4.81 23.58 2.13
N ALA A 61 3.55 23.11 2.21
CA ALA A 61 3.21 21.81 2.80
C ALA A 61 4.03 20.65 2.19
N THR A 62 4.34 20.71 0.90
CA THR A 62 5.18 19.75 0.18
C THR A 62 6.59 19.65 0.73
N THR A 63 7.18 20.75 1.19
CA THR A 63 8.53 20.76 1.76
C THR A 63 8.62 19.97 3.08
N TRP A 64 7.56 20.01 3.90
CA TRP A 64 7.50 19.24 5.14
C TRP A 64 7.24 17.76 4.93
N SER A 65 6.79 17.36 3.74
CA SER A 65 6.54 15.95 3.42
C SER A 65 7.79 15.08 3.52
N LEU A 66 8.96 15.58 3.11
CA LEU A 66 10.22 14.84 3.16
C LEU A 66 10.70 14.52 4.59
N PRO A 67 10.82 15.48 5.54
CA PRO A 67 11.17 15.18 6.91
C PRO A 67 10.20 14.21 7.59
N ILE A 68 8.90 14.37 7.34
CA ILE A 68 7.87 13.49 7.89
C ILE A 68 7.99 12.08 7.29
N ALA A 69 8.16 11.97 5.97
CA ALA A 69 8.35 10.69 5.29
C ALA A 69 9.62 9.97 5.79
N LEU A 70 10.70 10.70 6.10
CA LEU A 70 11.90 10.12 6.68
C LEU A 70 11.61 9.51 8.06
N GLY A 71 10.78 10.16 8.88
CA GLY A 71 10.28 9.61 10.14
C GLY A 71 9.48 8.32 9.93
N VAL A 72 8.56 8.29 8.96
CA VAL A 72 7.76 7.11 8.59
C VAL A 72 8.67 5.98 8.10
N LEU A 73 9.64 6.26 7.23
CA LEU A 73 10.62 5.28 6.74
C LEU A 73 11.46 4.69 7.88
N THR A 74 11.84 5.51 8.86
CA THR A 74 12.57 5.05 10.04
C THR A 74 11.71 4.09 10.86
N LEU A 75 10.45 4.43 11.10
CA LEU A 75 9.50 3.57 11.79
C LEU A 75 9.25 2.27 11.01
N MET A 76 9.10 2.36 9.70
CA MET A 76 8.98 1.22 8.78
C MET A 76 10.16 0.25 8.92
N PHE A 77 11.38 0.76 8.96
CA PHE A 77 12.58 -0.04 9.17
C PHE A 77 12.57 -0.74 10.54
N LEU A 78 12.23 -0.03 11.62
CA LEU A 78 12.16 -0.59 12.97
C LEU A 78 11.09 -1.71 13.06
N ILE A 79 9.90 -1.49 12.50
CA ILE A 79 8.83 -2.47 12.44
C ILE A 79 9.28 -3.71 11.65
N THR A 80 9.97 -3.53 10.53
CA THR A 80 10.50 -4.64 9.74
C THR A 80 11.47 -5.51 10.53
N LEU A 81 12.37 -4.89 11.30
CA LEU A 81 13.29 -5.61 12.17
C LEU A 81 12.54 -6.41 13.25
N SER A 82 11.49 -5.82 13.82
CA SER A 82 10.63 -6.48 14.81
C SER A 82 9.92 -7.71 14.21
N TYR A 83 9.25 -7.55 13.06
CA TYR A 83 8.58 -8.68 12.40
C TYR A 83 9.54 -9.76 11.90
N ARG A 84 10.75 -9.39 11.51
CA ARG A 84 11.79 -10.38 11.20
C ARG A 84 12.12 -11.29 12.39
N GLN A 85 12.13 -10.73 13.61
CA GLN A 85 12.30 -11.51 14.83
C GLN A 85 11.06 -12.37 15.09
N THR A 86 9.87 -11.81 14.99
CA THR A 86 8.60 -12.50 15.16
C THR A 86 8.48 -13.72 14.24
N ILE A 87 8.80 -13.59 12.94
CA ILE A 87 8.78 -14.71 11.97
C ILE A 87 9.72 -15.85 12.38
N LYS A 88 10.86 -15.54 13.01
CA LYS A 88 11.80 -16.57 13.47
C LYS A 88 11.33 -17.26 14.74
N THR A 89 10.75 -16.50 15.66
CA THR A 89 10.31 -17.00 16.98
C THR A 89 8.98 -17.76 16.87
N TYR A 90 8.08 -17.32 16.00
CA TYR A 90 6.73 -17.87 15.81
C TYR A 90 6.52 -18.42 14.38
N PRO A 91 7.18 -19.54 14.03
CA PRO A 91 7.16 -20.07 12.66
C PRO A 91 5.78 -20.54 12.19
N ASN A 92 4.86 -20.78 13.12
CA ASN A 92 3.47 -21.17 12.83
C ASN A 92 2.57 -20.00 12.41
N GLY A 93 3.10 -18.76 12.38
CA GLY A 93 2.35 -17.58 11.99
C GLY A 93 1.48 -17.01 13.11
N GLY A 94 0.49 -16.20 12.72
CA GLY A 94 -0.45 -15.54 13.65
C GLY A 94 0.04 -14.19 14.19
N GLY A 95 1.24 -13.75 13.83
CA GLY A 95 1.74 -12.38 14.04
C GLY A 95 1.45 -11.81 15.42
N ALA A 96 0.91 -10.60 15.48
CA ALA A 96 0.62 -9.88 16.73
C ALA A 96 -0.34 -10.64 17.67
N TYR A 97 -1.31 -11.38 17.13
CA TYR A 97 -2.21 -12.21 17.94
C TYR A 97 -1.45 -13.27 18.73
N THR A 98 -0.60 -14.05 18.06
CA THR A 98 0.17 -15.13 18.71
C THR A 98 1.13 -14.57 19.75
N VAL A 99 1.85 -13.50 19.41
CA VAL A 99 2.77 -12.82 20.33
C VAL A 99 2.04 -12.32 21.58
N ALA A 100 0.91 -11.63 21.42
CA ALA A 100 0.13 -11.12 22.54
C ALA A 100 -0.44 -12.27 23.41
N LYS A 101 -0.99 -13.30 22.77
CA LYS A 101 -1.58 -14.45 23.48
C LYS A 101 -0.55 -15.22 24.31
N GLU A 102 0.63 -15.49 23.75
CA GLU A 102 1.66 -16.29 24.41
C GLU A 102 2.40 -15.52 25.51
N ASN A 103 2.59 -14.19 25.35
CA ASN A 103 3.36 -13.41 26.30
C ASN A 103 2.51 -12.65 27.33
N LEU A 104 1.27 -12.28 26.99
CA LEU A 104 0.40 -11.44 27.83
C LEU A 104 -0.89 -12.17 28.25
N GLY A 105 -1.19 -13.32 27.63
CA GLY A 105 -2.36 -14.14 27.93
C GLY A 105 -3.50 -13.98 26.91
N VAL A 106 -4.61 -14.70 27.20
CA VAL A 106 -5.71 -14.88 26.24
C VAL A 106 -6.44 -13.55 25.94
N ILE A 107 -6.72 -12.73 26.96
CA ILE A 107 -7.49 -11.48 26.78
C ILE A 107 -6.74 -10.49 25.90
N PRO A 108 -5.47 -10.14 26.13
CA PRO A 108 -4.69 -9.29 25.22
C PRO A 108 -4.59 -9.87 23.79
N GLY A 109 -4.48 -11.21 23.66
CA GLY A 109 -4.53 -11.87 22.36
C GLY A 109 -5.83 -11.63 21.62
N LEU A 110 -6.98 -11.75 22.28
CA LEU A 110 -8.28 -11.48 21.67
C LEU A 110 -8.44 -10.00 21.27
N VAL A 111 -7.94 -9.07 22.08
CA VAL A 111 -7.94 -7.64 21.74
C VAL A 111 -7.10 -7.40 20.49
N ALA A 112 -5.91 -8.00 20.39
CA ALA A 112 -5.07 -7.91 19.20
C ALA A 112 -5.77 -8.50 17.95
N ALA A 113 -6.44 -9.64 18.09
CA ALA A 113 -7.21 -10.24 16.99
C ALA A 113 -8.36 -9.35 16.52
N ALA A 114 -9.13 -8.76 17.45
CA ALA A 114 -10.22 -7.84 17.12
C ALA A 114 -9.70 -6.58 16.43
N ALA A 115 -8.58 -6.01 16.90
CA ALA A 115 -7.94 -4.86 16.28
C ALA A 115 -7.50 -5.18 14.84
N LEU A 116 -6.86 -6.32 14.60
CA LEU A 116 -6.47 -6.77 13.26
C LEU A 116 -7.67 -6.98 12.33
N MET A 117 -8.79 -7.51 12.84
CA MET A 117 -10.01 -7.66 12.03
C MET A 117 -10.56 -6.30 11.58
N ILE A 118 -10.60 -5.33 12.50
CA ILE A 118 -11.06 -3.97 12.17
C ILE A 118 -10.11 -3.33 11.17
N ASP A 119 -8.80 -3.44 11.39
CA ASP A 119 -7.77 -2.93 10.51
C ASP A 119 -7.95 -3.46 9.08
N TYR A 120 -8.07 -4.77 8.89
CA TYR A 120 -8.27 -5.35 7.55
C TYR A 120 -9.55 -4.90 6.87
N ILE A 121 -10.67 -4.72 7.61
CA ILE A 121 -11.91 -4.20 7.05
C ILE A 121 -11.70 -2.75 6.58
N MET A 122 -11.10 -1.92 7.42
CA MET A 122 -10.86 -0.50 7.11
C MET A 122 -9.87 -0.35 5.95
N THR A 123 -8.81 -1.15 5.93
CA THR A 123 -7.81 -1.12 4.85
C THR A 123 -8.41 -1.47 3.49
N VAL A 124 -9.29 -2.49 3.40
CA VAL A 124 -9.98 -2.81 2.15
C VAL A 124 -10.85 -1.63 1.70
N ALA A 125 -11.57 -1.01 2.61
CA ALA A 125 -12.43 0.13 2.29
C ALA A 125 -11.60 1.33 1.79
N VAL A 126 -10.52 1.68 2.47
CA VAL A 126 -9.64 2.81 2.11
C VAL A 126 -8.92 2.55 0.79
N SER A 127 -8.32 1.36 0.62
CA SER A 127 -7.56 1.03 -0.60
C SER A 127 -8.45 1.01 -1.84
N VAL A 128 -9.66 0.43 -1.74
CA VAL A 128 -10.61 0.46 -2.87
C VAL A 128 -11.10 1.86 -3.16
N SER A 129 -11.38 2.67 -2.13
CA SER A 129 -11.79 4.06 -2.32
C SER A 129 -10.70 4.90 -2.98
N ALA A 130 -9.47 4.78 -2.52
CA ALA A 130 -8.32 5.49 -3.10
C ALA A 130 -8.04 5.07 -4.56
N GLY A 131 -8.15 3.77 -4.87
CA GLY A 131 -8.04 3.27 -6.24
C GLY A 131 -9.12 3.83 -7.16
N VAL A 132 -10.39 3.85 -6.71
CA VAL A 132 -11.50 4.41 -7.48
C VAL A 132 -11.35 5.93 -7.62
N GLU A 133 -10.91 6.65 -6.60
CA GLU A 133 -10.63 8.08 -6.66
C GLU A 133 -9.53 8.41 -7.68
N ASN A 134 -8.48 7.58 -7.73
CA ASN A 134 -7.46 7.69 -8.76
C ASN A 134 -8.04 7.47 -10.18
N LEU A 135 -8.98 6.53 -10.33
CA LEU A 135 -9.67 6.31 -11.60
C LEU A 135 -10.59 7.49 -11.97
N VAL A 136 -11.31 8.07 -11.00
CA VAL A 136 -12.13 9.28 -11.18
C VAL A 136 -11.26 10.46 -11.62
N SER A 137 -10.05 10.60 -11.09
CA SER A 137 -9.09 11.64 -11.50
C SER A 137 -8.74 11.54 -12.98
N ALA A 138 -8.73 10.33 -13.56
CA ALA A 138 -8.50 10.12 -15.00
C ALA A 138 -9.78 10.19 -15.81
N PHE A 139 -10.92 9.82 -15.23
CA PHE A 139 -12.22 9.69 -15.89
C PHE A 139 -13.32 10.36 -15.04
N PRO A 140 -13.46 11.70 -15.06
CA PRO A 140 -14.38 12.45 -14.19
C PRO A 140 -15.86 12.04 -14.30
N PHE A 141 -16.27 11.43 -15.40
CA PHE A 141 -17.65 10.93 -15.54
C PHE A 141 -18.03 9.82 -14.55
N LEU A 142 -17.03 9.16 -13.92
CA LEU A 142 -17.24 8.13 -12.91
C LEU A 142 -17.56 8.69 -11.52
N GLU A 143 -17.40 10.00 -11.30
CA GLU A 143 -17.65 10.63 -10.00
C GLU A 143 -19.06 10.36 -9.49
N SER A 144 -20.08 10.46 -10.35
CA SER A 144 -21.48 10.21 -10.00
C SER A 144 -21.79 8.77 -9.54
N VAL A 145 -20.95 7.80 -9.90
CA VAL A 145 -21.12 6.38 -9.59
C VAL A 145 -19.98 5.82 -8.73
N GLN A 146 -19.15 6.67 -8.15
CA GLN A 146 -17.94 6.29 -7.40
C GLN A 146 -18.23 5.24 -6.31
N VAL A 147 -19.20 5.50 -5.43
CA VAL A 147 -19.56 4.57 -4.33
C VAL A 147 -20.04 3.22 -4.87
N PHE A 148 -20.85 3.24 -5.93
CA PHE A 148 -21.34 2.03 -6.58
C PHE A 148 -20.18 1.22 -7.17
N THR A 149 -19.21 1.88 -7.79
CA THR A 149 -17.99 1.27 -8.31
C THR A 149 -17.16 0.62 -7.22
N CYS A 150 -16.96 1.29 -6.07
CA CYS A 150 -16.27 0.71 -4.92
C CYS A 150 -16.95 -0.58 -4.42
N VAL A 151 -18.26 -0.57 -4.27
CA VAL A 151 -19.01 -1.76 -3.83
C VAL A 151 -18.86 -2.91 -4.81
N TRP A 152 -18.97 -2.66 -6.11
CA TRP A 152 -18.79 -3.68 -7.13
C TRP A 152 -17.38 -4.29 -7.14
N ILE A 153 -16.36 -3.46 -6.93
CA ILE A 153 -14.98 -3.94 -6.85
C ILE A 153 -14.78 -4.81 -5.62
N ILE A 154 -15.28 -4.41 -4.44
CA ILE A 154 -15.21 -5.22 -3.23
C ILE A 154 -15.88 -6.58 -3.44
N LEU A 155 -17.06 -6.62 -4.05
CA LEU A 155 -17.77 -7.86 -4.36
C LEU A 155 -16.96 -8.74 -5.34
N LEU A 156 -16.35 -8.14 -6.37
CA LEU A 156 -15.50 -8.85 -7.32
C LEU A 156 -14.27 -9.45 -6.62
N LEU A 157 -13.54 -8.65 -5.83
CA LEU A 157 -12.38 -9.11 -5.07
C LEU A 157 -12.74 -10.22 -4.09
N MET A 158 -13.90 -10.11 -3.41
CA MET A 158 -14.42 -11.16 -2.54
C MET A 158 -14.61 -12.47 -3.31
N VAL A 159 -15.28 -12.44 -4.46
CA VAL A 159 -15.50 -13.64 -5.29
C VAL A 159 -14.18 -14.24 -5.76
N LEU A 160 -13.23 -13.41 -6.20
CA LEU A 160 -11.90 -13.87 -6.64
C LEU A 160 -11.12 -14.51 -5.48
N SER A 161 -11.21 -13.97 -4.29
CA SER A 161 -10.54 -14.49 -3.09
C SER A 161 -11.10 -15.83 -2.62
N LEU A 162 -12.39 -16.12 -2.87
CA LEU A 162 -13.02 -17.38 -2.53
C LEU A 162 -12.52 -18.58 -3.37
N ARG A 163 -11.78 -18.35 -4.47
CA ARG A 163 -11.25 -19.41 -5.35
C ARG A 163 -10.09 -20.21 -4.78
N GLY A 164 -9.58 -19.82 -3.62
CA GLY A 164 -8.44 -20.46 -2.98
C GLY A 164 -7.15 -19.63 -3.10
N VAL A 165 -6.22 -19.87 -2.17
CA VAL A 165 -5.02 -19.02 -1.99
C VAL A 165 -4.12 -19.01 -3.21
N LYS A 166 -3.89 -20.18 -3.83
CA LYS A 166 -2.96 -20.32 -4.97
C LYS A 166 -3.49 -19.68 -6.26
N ASP A 167 -4.79 -19.85 -6.52
CA ASP A 167 -5.45 -19.27 -7.68
C ASP A 167 -5.54 -17.75 -7.52
N SER A 168 -5.97 -17.28 -6.36
CA SER A 168 -5.99 -15.86 -6.02
C SER A 168 -4.60 -15.24 -6.15
N ALA A 169 -3.56 -15.88 -5.61
CA ALA A 169 -2.19 -15.39 -5.72
C ALA A 169 -1.70 -15.29 -7.17
N THR A 170 -2.18 -16.16 -8.06
CA THR A 170 -1.84 -16.09 -9.48
C THR A 170 -2.54 -14.91 -10.16
N ILE A 171 -3.83 -14.73 -9.88
CA ILE A 171 -4.63 -13.62 -10.44
C ILE A 171 -4.08 -12.27 -9.96
N PHE A 172 -3.86 -12.11 -8.66
CA PHE A 172 -3.36 -10.85 -8.08
C PHE A 172 -1.88 -10.55 -8.40
N SER A 173 -1.09 -11.55 -8.85
CA SER A 173 0.30 -11.30 -9.25
C SER A 173 0.41 -10.34 -10.42
N ILE A 174 -0.49 -10.39 -11.39
CA ILE A 174 -0.44 -9.55 -12.59
C ILE A 174 -0.61 -8.06 -12.22
N PRO A 175 -1.71 -7.63 -11.58
CA PRO A 175 -1.88 -6.22 -11.22
C PRO A 175 -0.83 -5.74 -10.23
N THR A 176 -0.41 -6.54 -9.24
CA THR A 176 0.61 -6.13 -8.28
C THR A 176 1.96 -5.82 -8.94
N TYR A 177 2.44 -6.70 -9.81
CA TYR A 177 3.71 -6.43 -10.51
C TYR A 177 3.58 -5.32 -11.54
N PHE A 178 2.44 -5.17 -12.18
CA PHE A 178 2.16 -4.04 -13.06
C PHE A 178 2.19 -2.71 -12.31
N PHE A 179 1.58 -2.65 -11.12
CA PHE A 179 1.64 -1.49 -10.21
C PHE A 179 3.09 -1.13 -9.84
N ILE A 180 3.86 -2.11 -9.33
CA ILE A 180 5.27 -1.89 -8.96
C ILE A 180 6.07 -1.34 -10.14
N PHE A 181 5.93 -1.96 -11.30
CA PHE A 181 6.65 -1.55 -12.51
C PHE A 181 6.26 -0.14 -12.97
N SER A 182 4.97 0.18 -12.97
CA SER A 182 4.46 1.50 -13.37
C SER A 182 4.97 2.61 -12.46
N LEU A 183 4.87 2.44 -11.14
CA LEU A 183 5.35 3.45 -10.20
C LEU A 183 6.88 3.56 -10.19
N MET A 184 7.60 2.45 -10.31
CA MET A 184 9.06 2.51 -10.50
C MET A 184 9.44 3.25 -11.78
N SER A 185 8.73 3.01 -12.88
CA SER A 185 8.95 3.73 -14.14
C SER A 185 8.67 5.23 -13.98
N LEU A 186 7.57 5.59 -13.29
CA LEU A 186 7.25 6.99 -12.99
C LEU A 186 8.38 7.66 -12.19
N ILE A 187 8.91 6.99 -11.18
CA ILE A 187 10.01 7.51 -10.37
C ILE A 187 11.27 7.70 -11.23
N VAL A 188 11.64 6.69 -12.01
CA VAL A 188 12.82 6.74 -12.87
C VAL A 188 12.69 7.89 -13.88
N VAL A 189 11.57 7.98 -14.60
CA VAL A 189 11.33 9.04 -15.59
C VAL A 189 11.32 10.41 -14.92
N GLY A 190 10.68 10.56 -13.76
CA GLY A 190 10.64 11.82 -13.02
C GLY A 190 12.02 12.27 -12.53
N LEU A 191 12.89 11.33 -12.13
CA LEU A 191 14.26 11.65 -11.74
C LEU A 191 15.13 12.08 -12.94
N PHE A 192 14.93 11.48 -14.13
CA PHE A 192 15.69 11.82 -15.32
C PHE A 192 15.23 13.11 -15.99
N ASN A 193 13.92 13.36 -16.05
CA ASN A 193 13.39 14.55 -16.71
C ASN A 193 13.63 15.82 -15.88
N GLY A 194 13.64 15.69 -14.55
CA GLY A 194 13.67 16.84 -13.64
C GLY A 194 12.44 17.75 -13.78
N PRO A 195 12.18 18.66 -12.87
CA PRO A 195 11.13 19.67 -13.02
C PRO A 195 11.46 20.59 -14.19
N THR A 196 10.52 20.77 -15.11
CA THR A 196 10.67 21.56 -16.38
C THR A 196 10.80 23.05 -16.13
N ASP A 197 10.34 23.54 -15.00
CA ASP A 197 10.52 24.91 -14.54
C ASP A 197 11.43 24.88 -13.30
N PRO A 198 12.61 25.50 -13.33
CA PRO A 198 13.35 25.78 -12.11
C PRO A 198 12.59 26.89 -11.36
N LYS A 199 11.39 26.55 -10.85
CA LYS A 199 10.79 27.37 -9.81
C LYS A 199 11.85 27.45 -8.73
N ILE A 200 12.16 28.66 -8.28
CA ILE A 200 13.02 28.97 -7.16
C ILE A 200 12.80 27.84 -6.15
N HIS A 201 13.74 26.89 -6.14
CA HIS A 201 13.62 25.79 -5.20
C HIS A 201 13.53 26.39 -3.84
N PRO A 202 12.47 26.16 -3.06
CA PRO A 202 12.41 26.61 -1.69
C PRO A 202 13.62 26.12 -0.87
N HIS A 203 14.42 25.18 -1.43
CA HIS A 203 15.64 24.69 -0.81
C HIS A 203 16.62 25.79 -0.39
N ASP A 204 16.77 26.85 -1.19
CA ASP A 204 17.69 27.94 -0.86
C ASP A 204 17.07 28.97 0.13
N VAL A 205 15.72 29.03 0.19
CA VAL A 205 14.97 29.91 1.09
C VAL A 205 14.59 29.20 2.40
N VAL A 206 14.46 27.88 2.38
CA VAL A 206 13.79 27.10 3.42
C VAL A 206 14.71 26.61 4.53
N MET A 207 16.00 26.46 4.29
CA MET A 207 16.91 26.01 5.38
C MET A 207 17.08 27.04 6.50
N ASN A 208 16.79 28.33 6.24
CA ASN A 208 16.95 29.39 7.24
C ASN A 208 15.63 29.90 7.86
N ASN A 209 14.45 29.62 7.27
CA ASN A 209 13.16 30.10 7.77
C ASN A 209 12.02 29.13 7.39
N LEU A 210 12.10 27.87 7.85
CA LEU A 210 10.93 27.00 7.84
C LEU A 210 9.86 27.63 8.72
N PRO A 211 8.63 27.89 8.23
CA PRO A 211 7.55 28.36 9.09
C PRO A 211 7.39 27.37 10.25
N GLU A 212 7.32 27.88 11.47
CA GLU A 212 7.12 27.05 12.66
C GLU A 212 5.81 26.28 12.54
N ILE A 213 5.91 25.01 12.17
CA ILE A 213 4.77 24.10 12.25
C ILE A 213 4.60 23.68 13.70
N GLY A 214 3.42 23.92 14.26
CA GLY A 214 3.11 23.46 15.60
C GLY A 214 3.32 21.94 15.72
N MET A 215 3.95 21.51 16.82
CA MET A 215 4.30 20.09 17.07
C MET A 215 3.09 19.14 16.88
N ILE A 216 1.88 19.58 17.25
CA ILE A 216 0.64 18.80 17.11
C ILE A 216 0.33 18.54 15.62
N LEU A 217 0.48 19.54 14.75
CA LEU A 217 0.24 19.40 13.32
C LEU A 217 1.26 18.48 12.66
N MET A 218 2.53 18.60 13.05
CA MET A 218 3.59 17.69 12.59
C MET A 218 3.33 16.24 12.99
N LEU A 219 2.92 16.01 14.25
CA LEU A 219 2.54 14.70 14.74
C LEU A 219 1.30 14.16 14.03
N ARG A 220 0.32 15.01 13.70
CA ARG A 220 -0.86 14.62 12.94
C ARG A 220 -0.49 14.19 11.52
N ALA A 221 0.32 14.97 10.82
CA ALA A 221 0.78 14.63 9.47
C ALA A 221 1.64 13.36 9.46
N PHE A 222 2.50 13.17 10.48
CA PHE A 222 3.24 11.93 10.68
C PHE A 222 2.31 10.73 10.90
N ALA A 223 1.31 10.87 11.79
CA ALA A 223 0.34 9.82 12.07
C ALA A 223 -0.48 9.43 10.82
N SER A 224 -0.92 10.42 10.03
CA SER A 224 -1.57 10.16 8.74
C SER A 224 -0.62 9.45 7.76
N GLY A 225 0.64 9.86 7.67
CA GLY A 225 1.65 9.20 6.83
C GLY A 225 1.97 7.77 7.24
N CYS A 226 1.69 7.38 8.51
CA CYS A 226 1.83 6.00 8.96
C CYS A 226 0.85 5.02 8.29
N THR A 227 -0.10 5.49 7.47
CA THR A 227 -0.88 4.64 6.57
C THR A 227 0.00 3.84 5.60
N ALA A 228 1.21 4.33 5.28
CA ALA A 228 2.22 3.56 4.54
C ALA A 228 2.66 2.26 5.22
N LEU A 229 2.34 2.07 6.50
CA LEU A 229 2.75 0.91 7.30
C LEU A 229 1.67 -0.18 7.39
N THR A 230 0.48 0.04 6.83
CA THR A 230 -0.60 -0.95 6.82
C THR A 230 -0.18 -2.19 6.02
N GLY A 231 -0.66 -3.36 6.43
CA GLY A 231 -0.43 -4.63 5.74
C GLY A 231 0.98 -5.24 5.88
N ILE A 232 1.90 -4.59 6.60
CA ILE A 232 3.26 -5.12 6.81
C ILE A 232 3.22 -6.45 7.57
N GLU A 233 2.27 -6.61 8.48
CA GLU A 233 2.11 -7.80 9.31
C GLU A 233 1.58 -9.03 8.55
N ALA A 234 0.98 -8.85 7.37
CA ALA A 234 0.33 -9.93 6.61
C ALA A 234 1.28 -11.11 6.34
N ILE A 235 2.54 -10.84 6.02
CA ILE A 235 3.55 -11.88 5.82
C ILE A 235 3.83 -12.65 7.11
N SER A 236 3.90 -11.96 8.26
CA SER A 236 4.11 -12.58 9.57
C SER A 236 2.90 -13.42 10.00
N ASN A 237 1.69 -13.01 9.64
CA ASN A 237 0.46 -13.75 9.93
C ASN A 237 0.36 -15.03 9.10
N CYS A 238 0.85 -15.01 7.85
CA CYS A 238 0.65 -16.04 6.83
C CYS A 238 1.89 -16.92 6.57
N ILE A 239 2.81 -17.08 7.52
CA ILE A 239 4.02 -17.93 7.36
C ILE A 239 3.71 -19.36 6.86
N PRO A 240 2.66 -20.05 7.34
CA PRO A 240 2.34 -21.41 6.89
C PRO A 240 1.99 -21.55 5.40
N LEU A 241 1.64 -20.45 4.73
CA LEU A 241 1.34 -20.44 3.28
C LEU A 241 2.58 -20.53 2.40
N PHE A 242 3.78 -20.32 2.95
CA PHE A 242 5.02 -20.35 2.18
C PHE A 242 5.52 -21.77 1.92
N LYS A 243 6.12 -22.01 0.75
CA LYS A 243 6.91 -23.22 0.51
C LYS A 243 8.06 -23.33 1.52
N HIS A 244 8.43 -24.57 1.84
CA HIS A 244 9.57 -24.85 2.73
C HIS A 244 10.90 -24.33 2.16
N PRO A 245 11.81 -23.82 3.00
CA PRO A 245 11.67 -23.51 4.44
C PRO A 245 10.85 -22.23 4.68
N GLN A 246 9.68 -22.36 5.32
CA GLN A 246 8.65 -21.34 5.44
C GLN A 246 9.15 -20.02 6.04
N SER A 247 9.69 -20.05 7.27
CA SER A 247 10.17 -18.83 7.96
C SER A 247 11.27 -18.10 7.19
N LYS A 248 12.19 -18.85 6.53
CA LYS A 248 13.24 -18.24 5.71
C LYS A 248 12.68 -17.56 4.47
N ASN A 249 11.69 -18.19 3.82
CA ASN A 249 11.04 -17.64 2.64
C ASN A 249 10.15 -16.44 3.01
N ALA A 250 9.39 -16.51 4.12
CA ALA A 250 8.62 -15.39 4.64
C ALA A 250 9.52 -14.19 4.98
N THR A 251 10.63 -14.40 5.71
CA THR A 251 11.59 -13.33 6.03
C THR A 251 12.15 -12.67 4.77
N ARG A 252 12.54 -13.45 3.76
CA ARG A 252 13.06 -12.90 2.51
C ARG A 252 12.00 -12.10 1.75
N THR A 253 10.79 -12.63 1.67
CA THR A 253 9.67 -11.93 1.02
C THR A 253 9.35 -10.62 1.73
N MET A 254 9.32 -10.61 3.08
CA MET A 254 9.13 -9.40 3.87
C MET A 254 10.23 -8.35 3.58
N MET A 255 11.50 -8.75 3.59
CA MET A 255 12.60 -7.82 3.32
C MET A 255 12.52 -7.25 1.90
N THR A 256 12.13 -8.06 0.91
CA THR A 256 11.91 -7.60 -0.47
C THR A 256 10.75 -6.63 -0.56
N MET A 257 9.61 -6.95 0.07
CA MET A 257 8.44 -6.07 0.14
C MET A 257 8.82 -4.71 0.73
N MET A 258 9.50 -4.71 1.88
CA MET A 258 9.91 -3.48 2.56
C MET A 258 10.89 -2.64 1.75
N GLY A 259 11.81 -3.29 1.03
CA GLY A 259 12.71 -2.60 0.11
C GLY A 259 11.95 -1.90 -1.03
N ILE A 260 11.00 -2.60 -1.65
CA ILE A 260 10.15 -2.03 -2.70
C ILE A 260 9.32 -0.88 -2.14
N LEU A 261 8.62 -1.09 -1.02
CA LEU A 261 7.78 -0.11 -0.35
C LEU A 261 8.57 1.17 -0.01
N ALA A 262 9.75 1.03 0.59
CA ALA A 262 10.60 2.15 0.95
C ALA A 262 11.06 2.96 -0.28
N ILE A 263 11.45 2.28 -1.37
CA ILE A 263 11.88 2.94 -2.60
C ILE A 263 10.70 3.68 -3.25
N LEU A 264 9.54 3.03 -3.35
CA LEU A 264 8.35 3.65 -3.94
C LEU A 264 7.89 4.87 -3.12
N PHE A 265 7.76 4.72 -1.80
CA PHE A 265 7.31 5.79 -0.92
C PHE A 265 8.30 6.97 -0.90
N ALA A 266 9.60 6.70 -0.73
CA ALA A 266 10.62 7.74 -0.77
C ALA A 266 10.69 8.43 -2.14
N GLY A 267 10.64 7.67 -3.23
CA GLY A 267 10.71 8.18 -4.59
C GLY A 267 9.50 9.06 -4.93
N ILE A 268 8.28 8.60 -4.61
CA ILE A 268 7.06 9.39 -4.86
C ILE A 268 7.08 10.67 -4.03
N THR A 269 7.38 10.59 -2.72
CA THR A 269 7.44 11.78 -1.86
C THR A 269 8.51 12.76 -2.32
N TYR A 270 9.66 12.28 -2.76
CA TYR A 270 10.71 13.10 -3.33
C TYR A 270 10.25 13.82 -4.61
N LEU A 271 9.60 13.10 -5.53
CA LEU A 271 9.10 13.71 -6.77
C LEU A 271 7.97 14.71 -6.51
N VAL A 272 7.03 14.38 -5.61
CA VAL A 272 5.96 15.31 -5.22
C VAL A 272 6.55 16.62 -4.68
N ASN A 273 7.59 16.55 -3.87
CA ASN A 273 8.30 17.73 -3.38
C ASN A 273 9.06 18.45 -4.51
N SER A 274 9.80 17.72 -5.36
CA SER A 274 10.64 18.29 -6.42
C SER A 274 9.82 18.97 -7.53
N TYR A 275 8.65 18.41 -7.86
CA TYR A 275 7.73 18.96 -8.86
C TYR A 275 6.72 19.94 -8.25
N ASP A 276 6.80 20.20 -6.93
CA ASP A 276 5.86 21.04 -6.17
C ASP A 276 4.39 20.70 -6.45
N VAL A 277 4.08 19.40 -6.44
CA VAL A 277 2.73 18.91 -6.74
C VAL A 277 1.81 19.28 -5.59
N GLN A 278 0.85 20.16 -5.87
CA GLN A 278 -0.15 20.60 -4.88
C GLN A 278 -1.32 19.63 -4.83
N HIS A 279 -1.90 19.47 -3.64
CA HIS A 279 -3.15 18.73 -3.51
C HIS A 279 -4.30 19.54 -4.15
N ILE A 280 -4.97 18.95 -5.14
CA ILE A 280 -6.10 19.55 -5.87
C ILE A 280 -7.33 18.70 -5.60
N GLN A 281 -8.43 19.34 -5.19
CA GLN A 281 -9.70 18.63 -5.01
C GLN A 281 -10.14 17.96 -6.32
N GLY A 282 -10.51 16.68 -6.23
CA GLY A 282 -10.93 15.87 -7.37
C GLY A 282 -9.80 15.23 -8.18
N ALA A 283 -8.55 15.38 -7.76
CA ALA A 283 -7.41 14.68 -8.36
C ALA A 283 -6.48 14.13 -7.28
N THR A 284 -6.11 12.84 -7.38
CA THR A 284 -5.16 12.24 -6.45
C THR A 284 -3.75 12.79 -6.67
N MET A 285 -2.94 12.76 -5.62
CA MET A 285 -1.55 13.23 -5.69
C MET A 285 -0.73 12.45 -6.73
N ILE A 286 -0.93 11.15 -6.87
CA ILE A 286 -0.27 10.33 -7.90
C ILE A 286 -0.73 10.73 -9.29
N SER A 287 -2.01 11.01 -9.49
CA SER A 287 -2.54 11.49 -10.76
C SER A 287 -1.89 12.81 -11.17
N SER A 288 -1.83 13.76 -10.25
CA SER A 288 -1.20 15.06 -10.45
C SER A 288 0.31 14.93 -10.71
N LEU A 289 1.01 14.07 -9.98
CA LEU A 289 2.42 13.76 -10.21
C LEU A 289 2.65 13.13 -11.58
N ALA A 290 1.84 12.14 -11.96
CA ALA A 290 1.95 11.49 -13.27
C ALA A 290 1.76 12.49 -14.42
N LYS A 291 0.79 13.41 -14.32
CA LYS A 291 0.62 14.50 -15.30
C LYS A 291 1.83 15.41 -15.37
N ALA A 292 2.43 15.76 -14.23
CA ALA A 292 3.60 16.62 -14.19
C ALA A 292 4.85 15.97 -14.80
N VAL A 293 5.02 14.64 -14.66
CA VAL A 293 6.21 13.91 -15.11
C VAL A 293 6.11 13.43 -16.56
N VAL A 294 4.96 12.85 -16.96
CA VAL A 294 4.80 12.21 -18.29
C VAL A 294 3.80 12.93 -19.20
N GLY A 295 3.15 14.00 -18.70
CA GLY A 295 2.10 14.72 -19.43
C GLY A 295 0.80 13.91 -19.58
N GLU A 296 -0.21 14.52 -20.21
CA GLU A 296 -1.48 13.86 -20.53
C GLU A 296 -1.32 13.01 -21.80
N GLY A 297 -0.95 11.75 -21.67
CA GLY A 297 -0.76 10.85 -22.78
C GLY A 297 -1.00 9.40 -22.39
N PHE A 298 -0.69 8.46 -23.28
CA PHE A 298 -0.88 7.03 -23.07
C PHE A 298 -0.20 6.52 -21.77
N ALA A 299 1.01 7.01 -21.46
CA ALA A 299 1.74 6.65 -20.24
C ALA A 299 0.97 7.07 -18.97
N TYR A 300 0.34 8.23 -18.97
CA TYR A 300 -0.52 8.67 -17.86
C TYR A 300 -1.65 7.69 -17.59
N TYR A 301 -2.42 7.33 -18.61
CA TYR A 301 -3.53 6.38 -18.46
C TYR A 301 -3.07 4.98 -18.02
N LEU A 302 -1.90 4.52 -18.49
CA LEU A 302 -1.33 3.27 -18.01
C LEU A 302 -1.01 3.31 -16.52
N ILE A 303 -0.45 4.42 -16.01
CA ILE A 303 -0.17 4.61 -14.59
C ILE A 303 -1.49 4.60 -13.80
N GLN A 304 -2.51 5.35 -14.27
CA GLN A 304 -3.82 5.40 -13.61
C GLN A 304 -4.47 4.02 -13.49
N ILE A 305 -4.44 3.23 -14.57
CA ILE A 305 -4.95 1.85 -14.57
C ILE A 305 -4.12 0.95 -13.63
N SER A 306 -2.84 1.19 -13.49
CA SER A 306 -1.98 0.38 -12.62
C SER A 306 -2.19 0.67 -11.14
N VAL A 307 -2.56 1.90 -10.79
CA VAL A 307 -2.84 2.34 -9.41
C VAL A 307 -4.25 1.91 -8.98
N PHE A 308 -5.18 1.83 -9.92
CA PHE A 308 -6.51 1.25 -9.72
C PHE A 308 -6.44 -0.27 -9.52
#